data_ebea0dde449c371d2b175d43a82a4127
#
_entry.id   ebea0dde449c371d2b175d43a82a4127
#
_cell.length_a   1.000
_cell.length_b   1.000
_cell.length_c   1.000
_cell.angle_alpha   90.00
_cell.angle_beta   90.00
_cell.angle_gamma   90.00
#
_symmetry.space_group_name_H-M   'P 1'
#
loop_
_entity.id
_entity.type
_entity.pdbx_description
1 polymer ?
#
loop_
_entity_poly.entity_id
_entity_poly.type
_entity_poly.pdbx_seq_one_letter_code
_entity_poly.pdbx_strand_id
1 'polypeptide(L)'
;MARSISSQGLLSRRRLLGASAAFGAAAVLPGAFRPLTVRAEDVTLTLVAYSTPREAYEQLIPLFAATEAGTGVTFEQSYGASGDQSRAVESGLPADVVAFSLEPDITRLVKAGLVDETWNTDEYKGMVTDSVVAFGVRAGNPKTIAGWSDLVREEVQVLTPNPLTSGGARWNIMAAWGALLKQGKTEDEAKEYLKQLFQHVPVQDKSARESLQTFIGGVGDVLIGYENELELARENGEELEIVIPAETILIENPIAIVNTSANKEKAQAFIDYLRTPDAQKVFGENHYRPVVKEVLDTFTFVNPATLFTIADLGGWADASTKFFDPDNGIVAEVQA
;
A
#
# COMPACT_ATOMS: atom_id res chain seq x y z
N MET A 1 -37.01 26.27 51.00
CA MET A 1 -38.37 26.05 50.44
C MET A 1 -38.20 24.94 49.41
N ALA A 2 -38.32 23.69 49.72
CA ALA A 2 -39.47 22.85 50.09
C ALA A 2 -40.55 22.77 49.01
N ARG A 3 -40.61 21.65 48.36
CA ARG A 3 -41.73 20.72 48.05
C ARG A 3 -41.31 19.88 46.84
N SER A 4 -41.05 18.63 46.91
CA SER A 4 -41.73 17.44 47.47
C SER A 4 -42.88 16.93 46.59
N ILE A 5 -42.81 15.58 46.33
CA ILE A 5 -43.87 14.59 46.26
C ILE A 5 -44.40 14.35 44.81
N SER A 6 -44.55 13.23 44.32
CA SER A 6 -44.72 11.79 44.52
C SER A 6 -45.55 11.29 43.32
N SER A 7 -45.74 10.13 42.88
CA SER A 7 -45.73 8.77 43.32
C SER A 7 -46.14 7.85 42.18
N GLN A 8 -45.52 6.70 42.11
CA GLN A 8 -46.09 5.38 41.88
C GLN A 8 -47.32 5.18 40.97
N GLY A 9 -47.15 4.20 40.07
CA GLY A 9 -48.25 3.51 39.42
C GLY A 9 -47.82 2.15 38.85
N LEU A 10 -47.64 1.17 39.76
CA LEU A 10 -47.62 -0.25 39.46
C LEU A 10 -49.03 -0.75 39.11
N LEU A 11 -49.22 -1.36 37.95
CA LEU A 11 -50.37 -2.23 37.65
C LEU A 11 -49.86 -3.43 36.87
N SER A 12 -49.60 -4.51 37.54
CA SER A 12 -50.40 -5.69 37.83
C SER A 12 -50.75 -6.54 36.62
N ARG A 13 -50.06 -7.70 36.62
CA ARG A 13 -50.41 -8.88 35.83
C ARG A 13 -51.78 -9.39 36.29
N ARG A 14 -52.69 -9.68 35.38
CA ARG A 14 -53.70 -10.72 35.35
C ARG A 14 -54.93 -10.28 34.55
N ARG A 15 -55.14 -10.90 33.43
CA ARG A 15 -56.44 -11.54 33.08
C ARG A 15 -56.22 -12.50 31.93
N LEU A 16 -56.36 -13.71 32.31
CA LEU A 16 -56.50 -14.90 31.46
C LEU A 16 -57.96 -15.09 31.08
N LEU A 17 -58.14 -15.74 29.95
CA LEU A 17 -59.22 -16.64 29.57
C LEU A 17 -60.53 -16.05 29.04
N GLY A 18 -60.81 -16.47 27.84
CA GLY A 18 -62.15 -16.94 27.43
C GLY A 18 -62.61 -16.50 26.03
N ALA A 19 -62.68 -17.43 25.11
CA ALA A 19 -63.79 -17.78 24.26
C ALA A 19 -63.34 -18.20 22.84
N SER A 20 -63.30 -19.51 22.61
CA SER A 20 -64.32 -20.25 21.78
C SER A 20 -64.22 -20.09 20.26
N ALA A 21 -63.95 -21.23 19.68
CA ALA A 21 -63.89 -21.64 18.30
C ALA A 21 -64.98 -21.05 17.39
N ALA A 22 -64.55 -20.63 16.21
CA ALA A 22 -65.41 -20.61 15.00
C ALA A 22 -64.56 -21.18 13.85
N PHE A 23 -64.98 -22.35 13.37
CA PHE A 23 -64.46 -22.97 12.15
C PHE A 23 -64.88 -22.11 10.94
N GLY A 24 -63.95 -21.44 10.33
CA GLY A 24 -64.11 -20.78 9.04
C GLY A 24 -63.14 -21.40 8.04
N ALA A 25 -63.65 -22.08 7.05
CA ALA A 25 -62.93 -22.60 5.91
C ALA A 25 -62.34 -21.40 5.14
N ALA A 26 -61.04 -21.13 5.29
CA ALA A 26 -60.31 -20.17 4.48
C ALA A 26 -59.71 -20.89 3.28
N ALA A 27 -60.14 -20.48 2.10
CA ALA A 27 -59.56 -20.87 0.81
C ALA A 27 -58.05 -20.59 0.82
N VAL A 28 -57.22 -21.61 0.55
CA VAL A 28 -55.80 -21.48 0.31
C VAL A 28 -55.61 -20.81 -1.06
N LEU A 29 -55.44 -19.51 -1.04
CA LEU A 29 -54.84 -18.80 -2.19
C LEU A 29 -53.35 -19.22 -2.27
N PRO A 30 -52.84 -19.53 -3.47
CA PRO A 30 -51.42 -19.74 -3.62
C PRO A 30 -50.71 -18.40 -3.38
N GLY A 31 -50.27 -18.21 -2.13
CA GLY A 31 -49.45 -17.09 -1.75
C GLY A 31 -48.14 -17.17 -2.53
N ALA A 32 -47.90 -16.18 -3.37
CA ALA A 32 -46.58 -15.97 -3.99
C ALA A 32 -45.53 -15.96 -2.87
N PHE A 33 -44.70 -17.00 -2.82
CA PHE A 33 -43.45 -16.98 -2.08
C PHE A 33 -42.63 -15.83 -2.69
N ARG A 34 -42.66 -14.65 -2.08
CA ARG A 34 -41.62 -13.67 -2.29
C ARG A 34 -40.37 -14.24 -1.63
N PRO A 35 -39.29 -14.48 -2.40
CA PRO A 35 -38.05 -14.81 -1.77
C PRO A 35 -37.71 -13.66 -0.82
N LEU A 36 -37.48 -13.97 0.44
CA LEU A 36 -36.84 -13.07 1.37
C LEU A 36 -35.44 -12.85 0.78
N THR A 37 -35.26 -11.71 0.12
CA THR A 37 -33.91 -11.22 -0.18
C THR A 37 -33.27 -11.00 1.19
N VAL A 38 -32.45 -11.93 1.61
CA VAL A 38 -31.51 -11.71 2.71
C VAL A 38 -30.64 -10.56 2.23
N ARG A 39 -30.87 -9.38 2.79
CA ARG A 39 -29.99 -8.25 2.57
C ARG A 39 -28.66 -8.69 3.15
N ALA A 40 -27.59 -8.71 2.34
CA ALA A 40 -26.26 -8.92 2.85
C ALA A 40 -26.04 -7.92 4.00
N GLU A 41 -25.57 -8.39 5.14
CA GLU A 41 -25.21 -7.49 6.24
C GLU A 41 -24.17 -6.51 5.71
N ASP A 42 -24.35 -5.23 6.00
CA ASP A 42 -23.39 -4.19 5.65
C ASP A 42 -22.07 -4.48 6.39
N VAL A 43 -21.00 -4.68 5.65
CA VAL A 43 -19.68 -5.03 6.17
C VAL A 43 -18.74 -3.85 5.99
N THR A 44 -18.02 -3.47 7.03
CA THR A 44 -16.92 -2.50 6.90
C THR A 44 -15.60 -3.25 6.93
N LEU A 45 -14.80 -3.10 5.87
CA LEU A 45 -13.42 -3.58 5.81
C LEU A 45 -12.46 -2.45 6.20
N THR A 46 -11.47 -2.76 7.00
CA THR A 46 -10.39 -1.83 7.33
C THR A 46 -9.17 -2.13 6.46
N LEU A 47 -8.83 -1.18 5.58
CA LEU A 47 -7.64 -1.20 4.74
C LEU A 47 -6.53 -0.39 5.41
N VAL A 48 -5.43 -1.04 5.76
CA VAL A 48 -4.21 -0.38 6.25
C VAL A 48 -3.13 -0.46 5.16
N ALA A 49 -2.75 0.69 4.61
CA ALA A 49 -1.89 0.73 3.43
C ALA A 49 -0.75 1.75 3.55
N TYR A 50 0.28 1.56 2.71
CA TYR A 50 1.29 2.60 2.53
C TYR A 50 0.70 3.81 1.80
N SER A 51 1.42 4.94 1.78
CA SER A 51 0.82 6.24 1.42
C SER A 51 0.55 6.43 -0.07
N THR A 52 1.35 5.79 -0.95
CA THR A 52 1.36 6.13 -2.38
C THR A 52 0.11 5.66 -3.16
N PRO A 53 -0.56 4.52 -2.85
CA PRO A 53 -1.70 4.06 -3.64
C PRO A 53 -3.05 4.67 -3.23
N ARG A 54 -3.07 5.68 -2.37
CA ARG A 54 -4.32 6.28 -1.88
C ARG A 54 -5.28 6.63 -3.01
N GLU A 55 -4.82 7.36 -4.00
CA GLU A 55 -5.65 7.86 -5.11
C GLU A 55 -6.23 6.72 -5.95
N ALA A 56 -5.47 5.65 -6.16
CA ALA A 56 -5.95 4.46 -6.84
C ALA A 56 -7.01 3.72 -6.01
N TYR A 57 -6.79 3.54 -4.70
CA TYR A 57 -7.79 2.91 -3.83
C TYR A 57 -9.07 3.76 -3.68
N GLU A 58 -8.97 5.08 -3.65
CA GLU A 58 -10.14 5.98 -3.63
C GLU A 58 -11.02 5.81 -4.87
N GLN A 59 -10.45 5.42 -6.02
CA GLN A 59 -11.19 5.08 -7.24
C GLN A 59 -11.68 3.63 -7.23
N LEU A 60 -10.86 2.67 -6.78
CA LEU A 60 -11.15 1.23 -6.83
C LEU A 60 -12.21 0.79 -5.82
N ILE A 61 -12.22 1.37 -4.63
CA ILE A 61 -13.17 1.00 -3.57
C ILE A 61 -14.63 1.22 -4.00
N PRO A 62 -15.03 2.37 -4.56
CA PRO A 62 -16.39 2.54 -5.08
C PRO A 62 -16.73 1.59 -6.22
N LEU A 63 -15.76 1.29 -7.09
CA LEU A 63 -15.95 0.35 -8.20
C LEU A 63 -16.16 -1.08 -7.68
N PHE A 64 -15.38 -1.51 -6.68
CA PHE A 64 -15.60 -2.79 -6.01
C PHE A 64 -16.98 -2.85 -5.35
N ALA A 65 -17.38 -1.81 -4.60
CA ALA A 65 -18.67 -1.76 -3.93
C ALA A 65 -19.87 -1.85 -4.91
N ALA A 66 -19.68 -1.48 -6.19
CA ALA A 66 -20.67 -1.61 -7.24
C ALA A 66 -20.77 -3.05 -7.81
N THR A 67 -19.82 -3.94 -7.52
CA THR A 67 -19.87 -5.35 -7.94
C THR A 67 -20.82 -6.16 -7.06
N GLU A 68 -21.21 -7.36 -7.51
CA GLU A 68 -22.00 -8.31 -6.71
C GLU A 68 -21.23 -8.69 -5.43
N ALA A 69 -19.94 -8.98 -5.53
CA ALA A 69 -19.08 -9.35 -4.41
C ALA A 69 -18.90 -8.22 -3.39
N GLY A 70 -18.86 -6.97 -3.87
CA GLY A 70 -18.68 -5.77 -3.06
C GLY A 70 -19.98 -5.15 -2.54
N THR A 71 -21.15 -5.67 -2.94
CA THR A 71 -22.44 -5.14 -2.46
C THR A 71 -22.52 -5.18 -0.94
N GLY A 72 -22.84 -4.03 -0.31
CA GLY A 72 -22.92 -3.86 1.14
C GLY A 72 -21.56 -3.73 1.83
N VAL A 73 -20.44 -3.64 1.08
CA VAL A 73 -19.10 -3.43 1.65
C VAL A 73 -18.77 -1.94 1.65
N THR A 74 -18.31 -1.45 2.79
CA THR A 74 -17.73 -0.12 2.99
C THR A 74 -16.30 -0.25 3.50
N PHE A 75 -15.53 0.83 3.49
CA PHE A 75 -14.12 0.80 3.90
C PHE A 75 -13.78 1.91 4.88
N GLU A 76 -13.06 1.54 5.94
CA GLU A 76 -12.19 2.44 6.69
C GLU A 76 -10.77 2.30 6.16
N GLN A 77 -10.06 3.44 6.01
CA GLN A 77 -8.78 3.47 5.34
C GLN A 77 -7.74 4.18 6.21
N SER A 78 -6.56 3.59 6.35
CA SER A 78 -5.41 4.19 7.03
C SER A 78 -4.20 4.16 6.10
N TYR A 79 -3.60 5.32 5.86
CA TYR A 79 -2.44 5.50 4.99
C TYR A 79 -1.27 6.15 5.72
N GLY A 80 -0.07 5.63 5.50
CA GLY A 80 1.13 6.16 6.13
C GLY A 80 2.42 5.53 5.60
N ALA A 81 3.52 5.74 6.31
CA ALA A 81 4.76 5.05 5.98
C ALA A 81 4.60 3.53 6.16
N SER A 82 5.02 2.73 5.17
CA SER A 82 4.75 1.29 5.10
C SER A 82 5.20 0.53 6.36
N GLY A 83 6.44 0.76 6.80
CA GLY A 83 6.97 0.13 7.99
C GLY A 83 6.27 0.56 9.29
N ASP A 84 5.81 1.83 9.37
CA ASP A 84 5.03 2.31 10.51
C ASP A 84 3.64 1.66 10.55
N GLN A 85 2.96 1.57 9.40
CA GLN A 85 1.67 0.90 9.29
C GLN A 85 1.77 -0.59 9.65
N SER A 86 2.80 -1.28 9.17
CA SER A 86 3.04 -2.68 9.52
C SER A 86 3.25 -2.86 11.03
N ARG A 87 4.08 -2.00 11.67
CA ARG A 87 4.27 -2.01 13.12
C ARG A 87 3.00 -1.67 13.90
N ALA A 88 2.19 -0.76 13.39
CA ALA A 88 0.92 -0.40 14.01
C ALA A 88 -0.05 -1.60 14.03
N VAL A 89 -0.16 -2.33 12.91
CA VAL A 89 -0.97 -3.56 12.84
C VAL A 89 -0.41 -4.64 13.76
N GLU A 90 0.91 -4.85 13.79
CA GLU A 90 1.57 -5.76 14.73
C GLU A 90 1.24 -5.40 16.18
N SER A 91 1.14 -4.11 16.50
CA SER A 91 0.82 -3.58 17.81
C SER A 91 -0.68 -3.52 18.14
N GLY A 92 -1.54 -4.01 17.24
CA GLY A 92 -2.98 -4.13 17.48
C GLY A 92 -3.88 -3.11 16.76
N LEU A 93 -3.35 -2.32 15.80
CA LEU A 93 -4.21 -1.54 14.90
C LEU A 93 -5.13 -2.51 14.14
N PRO A 94 -6.46 -2.39 14.22
CA PRO A 94 -7.37 -3.24 13.47
C PRO A 94 -7.14 -3.11 11.98
N ALA A 95 -7.12 -4.25 11.28
CA ALA A 95 -7.06 -4.33 9.83
C ALA A 95 -7.71 -5.61 9.33
N ASP A 96 -8.42 -5.54 8.21
CA ASP A 96 -8.90 -6.70 7.46
C ASP A 96 -7.95 -6.99 6.30
N VAL A 97 -7.47 -5.95 5.63
CA VAL A 97 -6.54 -5.99 4.50
C VAL A 97 -5.36 -5.07 4.78
N VAL A 98 -4.16 -5.57 4.53
CA VAL A 98 -2.92 -4.78 4.55
C VAL A 98 -2.31 -4.73 3.17
N ALA A 99 -1.92 -3.53 2.71
CA ALA A 99 -1.27 -3.31 1.44
C ALA A 99 -0.01 -2.45 1.66
N PHE A 100 1.16 -3.05 1.50
CA PHE A 100 2.41 -2.41 1.88
C PHE A 100 3.34 -2.19 0.69
N SER A 101 4.38 -1.42 0.92
CA SER A 101 5.39 -1.09 -0.08
C SER A 101 6.28 -2.28 -0.44
N LEU A 102 6.52 -3.20 0.50
CA LEU A 102 7.48 -4.30 0.34
C LEU A 102 7.15 -5.52 1.20
N GLU A 103 7.62 -6.68 0.75
CA GLU A 103 7.43 -7.98 1.40
C GLU A 103 7.82 -8.01 2.90
N PRO A 104 8.93 -7.45 3.38
CA PRO A 104 9.30 -7.47 4.80
C PRO A 104 8.23 -6.92 5.74
N ASP A 105 7.41 -5.97 5.28
CA ASP A 105 6.32 -5.42 6.08
C ASP A 105 5.14 -6.40 6.22
N ILE A 106 4.91 -7.27 5.23
CA ILE A 106 4.00 -8.42 5.37
C ILE A 106 4.65 -9.53 6.19
N THR A 107 5.91 -9.86 5.95
CA THR A 107 6.64 -10.92 6.66
C THR A 107 6.71 -10.66 8.16
N ARG A 108 6.78 -9.40 8.60
CA ARG A 108 6.62 -9.01 10.01
C ARG A 108 5.31 -9.54 10.58
N LEU A 109 4.20 -9.34 9.89
CA LEU A 109 2.88 -9.79 10.32
C LEU A 109 2.74 -11.31 10.26
N VAL A 110 3.38 -11.98 9.31
CA VAL A 110 3.47 -13.45 9.27
C VAL A 110 4.17 -13.97 10.53
N LYS A 111 5.33 -13.39 10.89
CA LYS A 111 6.06 -13.77 12.12
C LYS A 111 5.24 -13.53 13.40
N ALA A 112 4.37 -12.53 13.39
CA ALA A 112 3.44 -12.23 14.47
C ALA A 112 2.17 -13.12 14.45
N GLY A 113 2.01 -14.02 13.47
CA GLY A 113 0.81 -14.86 13.29
C GLY A 113 -0.43 -14.10 12.79
N LEU A 114 -0.25 -12.85 12.37
CA LEU A 114 -1.34 -11.97 11.91
C LEU A 114 -1.63 -12.09 10.41
N VAL A 115 -0.75 -12.66 9.64
CA VAL A 115 -0.93 -12.99 8.22
C VAL A 115 -0.55 -14.45 8.01
N ASP A 116 -1.23 -15.15 7.12
CA ASP A 116 -0.98 -16.56 6.81
C ASP A 116 0.37 -16.71 6.08
N GLU A 117 1.10 -17.80 6.35
CA GLU A 117 2.38 -18.09 5.70
C GLU A 117 2.24 -18.31 4.17
N THR A 118 1.03 -18.64 3.71
CA THR A 118 0.73 -18.89 2.29
C THR A 118 0.28 -17.64 1.53
N TRP A 119 0.35 -16.46 2.13
CA TRP A 119 -0.15 -15.19 1.56
C TRP A 119 0.39 -14.89 0.14
N ASN A 120 1.53 -15.41 -0.23
CA ASN A 120 2.24 -15.17 -1.50
C ASN A 120 2.34 -16.43 -2.40
N THR A 121 1.46 -17.42 -2.21
CA THR A 121 1.50 -18.68 -3.00
C THR A 121 0.66 -18.63 -4.27
N ASP A 122 -0.08 -17.56 -4.49
CA ASP A 122 -0.86 -17.35 -5.71
C ASP A 122 0.03 -17.04 -6.94
N GLU A 123 -0.57 -16.94 -8.13
CA GLU A 123 0.14 -16.66 -9.38
C GLU A 123 0.83 -15.29 -9.40
N TYR A 124 0.32 -14.32 -8.61
CA TYR A 124 0.88 -12.97 -8.45
C TYR A 124 1.89 -12.89 -7.29
N LYS A 125 2.16 -14.01 -6.60
CA LYS A 125 3.05 -14.05 -5.43
C LYS A 125 2.67 -13.04 -4.34
N GLY A 126 1.37 -12.82 -4.15
CA GLY A 126 0.85 -11.85 -3.19
C GLY A 126 0.95 -10.38 -3.63
N MET A 127 1.45 -10.09 -4.83
CA MET A 127 1.58 -8.72 -5.33
C MET A 127 0.27 -8.21 -5.93
N VAL A 128 0.09 -6.90 -5.92
CA VAL A 128 -1.10 -6.22 -6.46
C VAL A 128 -0.75 -5.13 -7.47
N THR A 129 0.41 -4.51 -7.36
CA THR A 129 0.96 -3.53 -8.31
C THR A 129 2.46 -3.58 -8.33
N ASP A 130 3.04 -3.13 -9.44
CA ASP A 130 4.46 -2.89 -9.58
C ASP A 130 4.75 -1.41 -9.89
N SER A 131 6.00 -1.00 -9.72
CA SER A 131 6.53 0.29 -10.13
C SER A 131 8.04 0.16 -10.37
N VAL A 132 8.74 1.26 -10.60
CA VAL A 132 10.21 1.29 -10.59
C VAL A 132 10.71 2.47 -9.77
N VAL A 133 11.95 2.37 -9.30
CA VAL A 133 12.61 3.53 -8.71
C VAL A 133 13.02 4.48 -9.83
N ALA A 134 12.65 5.75 -9.67
CA ALA A 134 12.92 6.83 -10.60
C ALA A 134 13.42 8.08 -9.87
N PHE A 135 13.88 9.06 -10.60
CA PHE A 135 14.28 10.37 -10.07
C PHE A 135 13.30 11.44 -10.52
N GLY A 136 12.71 12.15 -9.56
CA GLY A 136 12.07 13.43 -9.79
C GLY A 136 13.13 14.53 -9.76
N VAL A 137 13.25 15.30 -10.82
CA VAL A 137 14.21 16.41 -10.91
C VAL A 137 13.49 17.73 -11.16
N ARG A 138 14.11 18.84 -10.86
CA ARG A 138 13.53 20.16 -11.11
C ARG A 138 13.24 20.36 -12.59
N ALA A 139 12.23 21.14 -12.93
CA ALA A 139 11.86 21.46 -14.31
C ALA A 139 13.05 21.98 -15.10
N GLY A 140 13.21 21.47 -16.33
CA GLY A 140 14.37 21.77 -17.17
C GLY A 140 15.65 21.07 -16.77
N ASN A 141 15.63 20.21 -15.76
CA ASN A 141 16.77 19.44 -15.25
C ASN A 141 18.07 20.25 -15.15
N PRO A 142 18.09 21.36 -14.39
CA PRO A 142 19.21 22.32 -14.39
C PRO A 142 20.52 21.72 -13.89
N LYS A 143 20.46 20.60 -13.15
CA LYS A 143 21.63 19.85 -12.69
C LYS A 143 22.06 18.75 -13.66
N THR A 144 21.36 18.58 -14.80
CA THR A 144 21.67 17.55 -15.81
C THR A 144 21.79 16.14 -15.20
N ILE A 145 20.85 15.79 -14.34
CA ILE A 145 20.78 14.48 -13.69
C ILE A 145 20.36 13.44 -14.74
N ALA A 146 21.16 12.39 -14.93
CA ALA A 146 20.91 11.32 -15.89
C ALA A 146 21.02 9.92 -15.26
N GLY A 147 21.73 9.78 -14.14
CA GLY A 147 21.97 8.49 -13.51
C GLY A 147 22.48 8.59 -12.08
N TRP A 148 22.77 7.45 -11.49
CA TRP A 148 23.16 7.32 -10.09
C TRP A 148 24.43 8.13 -9.75
N SER A 149 25.41 8.19 -10.67
CA SER A 149 26.66 8.92 -10.45
C SER A 149 26.46 10.43 -10.25
N ASP A 150 25.38 10.99 -10.78
CA ASP A 150 25.08 12.41 -10.65
C ASP A 150 24.61 12.80 -9.26
N LEU A 151 24.06 11.84 -8.49
CA LEU A 151 23.46 12.07 -7.17
C LEU A 151 24.49 12.33 -6.07
N VAL A 152 25.77 12.03 -6.31
CA VAL A 152 26.86 12.24 -5.35
C VAL A 152 27.79 13.39 -5.76
N ARG A 153 27.36 14.24 -6.69
CA ARG A 153 28.08 15.49 -7.02
C ARG A 153 27.87 16.52 -5.92
N GLU A 154 28.93 17.23 -5.56
CA GLU A 154 28.97 18.18 -4.44
C GLU A 154 27.81 19.20 -4.43
N GLU A 155 27.38 19.64 -5.62
CA GLU A 155 26.33 20.64 -5.76
C GLU A 155 24.91 20.07 -5.82
N VAL A 156 24.69 18.75 -5.64
CA VAL A 156 23.39 18.09 -5.76
C VAL A 156 22.86 17.74 -4.38
N GLN A 157 21.64 18.15 -4.07
CA GLN A 157 20.90 17.74 -2.87
C GLN A 157 19.85 16.70 -3.23
N VAL A 158 19.87 15.57 -2.55
CA VAL A 158 19.00 14.42 -2.79
C VAL A 158 17.98 14.29 -1.68
N LEU A 159 16.73 14.02 -2.05
CA LEU A 159 15.69 13.60 -1.13
C LEU A 159 15.44 12.11 -1.27
N THR A 160 15.39 11.43 -0.16
CA THR A 160 14.91 10.06 0.01
C THR A 160 14.35 9.92 1.42
N PRO A 161 13.24 9.19 1.63
CA PRO A 161 12.67 9.08 2.96
C PRO A 161 13.53 8.22 3.89
N ASN A 162 13.11 8.16 5.17
CA ASN A 162 13.82 7.42 6.20
C ASN A 162 13.62 5.90 6.04
N PRO A 163 14.67 5.08 5.89
CA PRO A 163 14.55 3.64 5.70
C PRO A 163 14.08 2.86 6.94
N LEU A 164 14.02 3.49 8.11
CA LEU A 164 13.46 2.88 9.32
C LEU A 164 11.93 2.89 9.32
N THR A 165 11.32 3.83 8.58
CA THR A 165 9.85 4.00 8.53
C THR A 165 9.28 3.69 7.16
N SER A 166 9.97 4.11 6.10
CA SER A 166 9.50 4.06 4.72
C SER A 166 10.00 2.82 3.98
N GLY A 167 9.06 2.05 3.43
CA GLY A 167 9.40 0.99 2.48
C GLY A 167 10.00 1.54 1.18
N GLY A 168 9.53 2.70 0.71
CA GLY A 168 10.09 3.38 -0.46
C GLY A 168 11.58 3.70 -0.31
N ALA A 169 12.00 4.15 0.88
CA ALA A 169 13.42 4.38 1.15
C ALA A 169 14.27 3.11 1.02
N ARG A 170 13.72 1.96 1.43
CA ARG A 170 14.41 0.68 1.27
C ARG A 170 14.54 0.29 -0.19
N TRP A 171 13.50 0.51 -0.99
CA TRP A 171 13.58 0.33 -2.45
C TRP A 171 14.63 1.25 -3.07
N ASN A 172 14.70 2.52 -2.66
CA ASN A 172 15.68 3.49 -3.17
C ASN A 172 17.13 3.04 -2.90
N ILE A 173 17.39 2.52 -1.69
CA ILE A 173 18.71 1.99 -1.30
C ILE A 173 19.05 0.74 -2.13
N MET A 174 18.10 -0.19 -2.27
CA MET A 174 18.32 -1.41 -3.06
C MET A 174 18.49 -1.09 -4.55
N ALA A 175 17.80 -0.06 -5.07
CA ALA A 175 17.98 0.43 -6.43
C ALA A 175 19.39 0.98 -6.66
N ALA A 176 19.86 1.84 -5.77
CA ALA A 176 21.22 2.41 -5.85
C ALA A 176 22.28 1.30 -5.78
N TRP A 177 22.17 0.42 -4.78
CA TRP A 177 23.10 -0.70 -4.60
C TRP A 177 23.12 -1.62 -5.82
N GLY A 178 21.96 -2.09 -6.26
CA GLY A 178 21.84 -3.01 -7.39
C GLY A 178 22.33 -2.38 -8.69
N ALA A 179 22.03 -1.10 -8.94
CA ALA A 179 22.50 -0.38 -10.11
C ALA A 179 24.04 -0.37 -10.19
N LEU A 180 24.71 -0.09 -9.08
CA LEU A 180 26.17 -0.08 -9.05
C LEU A 180 26.76 -1.49 -9.30
N LEU A 181 26.17 -2.54 -8.72
CA LEU A 181 26.59 -3.92 -9.00
C LEU A 181 26.36 -4.28 -10.49
N LYS A 182 25.26 -3.86 -11.11
CA LYS A 182 24.99 -4.06 -12.55
C LYS A 182 25.97 -3.28 -13.43
N GLN A 183 26.52 -2.18 -12.94
CA GLN A 183 27.62 -1.42 -13.58
C GLN A 183 28.99 -2.06 -13.35
N GLY A 184 29.08 -3.20 -12.66
CA GLY A 184 30.33 -3.91 -12.40
C GLY A 184 31.13 -3.39 -11.20
N LYS A 185 30.52 -2.56 -10.34
CA LYS A 185 31.12 -2.11 -9.09
C LYS A 185 31.13 -3.23 -8.05
N THR A 186 32.11 -3.16 -7.16
CA THR A 186 32.18 -4.04 -6.00
C THR A 186 31.19 -3.62 -4.91
N GLU A 187 30.92 -4.51 -3.96
CA GLU A 187 30.08 -4.19 -2.80
C GLU A 187 30.67 -3.06 -1.95
N ASP A 188 32.00 -3.01 -1.79
CA ASP A 188 32.68 -1.94 -1.06
C ASP A 188 32.52 -0.57 -1.77
N GLU A 189 32.63 -0.55 -3.11
CA GLU A 189 32.33 0.66 -3.89
C GLU A 189 30.87 1.09 -3.78
N ALA A 190 29.94 0.14 -3.79
CA ALA A 190 28.52 0.41 -3.62
C ALA A 190 28.20 0.94 -2.20
N LYS A 191 28.85 0.39 -1.17
CA LYS A 191 28.75 0.88 0.21
C LYS A 191 29.29 2.30 0.35
N GLU A 192 30.45 2.59 -0.23
CA GLU A 192 31.03 3.94 -0.22
C GLU A 192 30.14 4.93 -0.96
N TYR A 193 29.54 4.51 -2.09
CA TYR A 193 28.53 5.32 -2.79
C TYR A 193 27.33 5.64 -1.90
N LEU A 194 26.74 4.67 -1.21
CA LEU A 194 25.63 4.92 -0.30
C LEU A 194 26.00 5.91 0.80
N LYS A 195 27.23 5.80 1.35
CA LYS A 195 27.73 6.76 2.33
C LYS A 195 27.79 8.18 1.75
N GLN A 196 28.33 8.35 0.54
CA GLN A 196 28.35 9.63 -0.15
C GLN A 196 26.91 10.13 -0.43
N LEU A 197 26.02 9.27 -0.93
CA LEU A 197 24.64 9.63 -1.20
C LEU A 197 23.94 10.20 0.04
N PHE A 198 24.09 9.57 1.20
CA PHE A 198 23.46 10.06 2.43
C PHE A 198 24.05 11.37 2.94
N GLN A 199 25.27 11.72 2.60
CA GLN A 199 25.85 13.04 2.89
C GLN A 199 25.16 14.17 2.09
N HIS A 200 24.52 13.83 0.98
CA HIS A 200 23.76 14.76 0.14
C HIS A 200 22.25 14.82 0.50
N VAL A 201 21.82 14.08 1.54
CA VAL A 201 20.40 14.01 1.97
C VAL A 201 20.18 14.97 3.13
N PRO A 202 19.61 16.18 2.90
CA PRO A 202 19.43 17.19 3.95
C PRO A 202 18.29 16.85 4.91
N VAL A 203 17.30 16.05 4.47
CA VAL A 203 16.14 15.66 5.28
C VAL A 203 15.67 14.26 4.87
N GLN A 204 15.25 13.48 5.86
CA GLN A 204 14.68 12.15 5.68
C GLN A 204 13.24 12.15 6.24
N ASP A 205 12.27 12.35 5.36
CA ASP A 205 10.85 12.32 5.72
C ASP A 205 10.40 10.90 6.11
N LYS A 206 9.26 10.77 6.78
CA LYS A 206 8.78 9.48 7.26
C LYS A 206 8.30 8.55 6.14
N SER A 207 7.78 9.11 5.05
CA SER A 207 7.21 8.35 3.93
C SER A 207 7.63 8.91 2.58
N ALA A 208 7.46 8.10 1.52
CA ALA A 208 7.71 8.54 0.14
C ALA A 208 6.83 9.74 -0.24
N ARG A 209 5.55 9.73 0.14
CA ARG A 209 4.61 10.84 -0.09
C ARG A 209 5.08 12.13 0.58
N GLU A 210 5.57 12.07 1.82
CA GLU A 210 6.10 13.24 2.52
C GLU A 210 7.36 13.77 1.82
N SER A 211 8.28 12.90 1.35
CA SER A 211 9.46 13.33 0.59
C SER A 211 9.10 13.99 -0.74
N LEU A 212 8.05 13.49 -1.42
CA LEU A 212 7.53 14.17 -2.61
C LEU A 212 6.99 15.57 -2.26
N GLN A 213 6.25 15.71 -1.16
CA GLN A 213 5.74 17.02 -0.72
C GLN A 213 6.87 17.98 -0.34
N THR A 214 7.92 17.48 0.34
CA THR A 214 9.13 18.24 0.67
C THR A 214 9.85 18.69 -0.61
N PHE A 215 9.94 17.81 -1.62
CA PHE A 215 10.50 18.14 -2.92
C PHE A 215 9.66 19.22 -3.62
N ILE A 216 8.35 19.03 -3.76
CA ILE A 216 7.42 20.02 -4.35
C ILE A 216 7.53 21.36 -3.62
N GLY A 217 7.71 21.34 -2.29
CA GLY A 217 7.93 22.52 -1.46
C GLY A 217 9.27 23.25 -1.72
N GLY A 218 10.10 22.76 -2.64
CA GLY A 218 11.32 23.45 -3.09
C GLY A 218 12.62 22.98 -2.43
N VAL A 219 12.60 21.94 -1.61
CA VAL A 219 13.80 21.35 -1.00
C VAL A 219 14.42 20.30 -1.91
N GLY A 220 15.74 20.27 -2.02
CA GLY A 220 16.50 19.31 -2.80
C GLY A 220 16.46 19.56 -4.31
N ASP A 221 17.39 18.98 -5.03
CA ASP A 221 17.50 19.01 -6.49
C ASP A 221 16.91 17.77 -7.14
N VAL A 222 16.98 16.63 -6.43
CA VAL A 222 16.53 15.31 -6.88
C VAL A 222 15.75 14.62 -5.78
N LEU A 223 14.62 14.04 -6.13
CA LEU A 223 13.88 13.07 -5.30
C LEU A 223 14.07 11.68 -5.89
N ILE A 224 14.59 10.74 -5.10
CA ILE A 224 14.54 9.32 -5.44
C ILE A 224 13.18 8.78 -4.95
N GLY A 225 12.36 8.25 -5.84
CA GLY A 225 11.01 7.83 -5.52
C GLY A 225 10.44 6.82 -6.50
N TYR A 226 9.13 6.63 -6.44
CA TYR A 226 8.37 5.75 -7.32
C TYR A 226 8.03 6.47 -8.63
N GLU A 227 8.17 5.78 -9.77
CA GLU A 227 7.74 6.27 -11.08
C GLU A 227 6.28 6.74 -11.04
N ASN A 228 5.37 5.91 -10.52
CA ASN A 228 3.94 6.23 -10.46
C ASN A 228 3.63 7.49 -9.62
N GLU A 229 4.34 7.74 -8.53
CA GLU A 229 4.09 8.91 -7.69
C GLU A 229 4.59 10.21 -8.35
N LEU A 230 5.72 10.13 -9.04
CA LEU A 230 6.27 11.25 -9.80
C LEU A 230 5.38 11.58 -11.02
N GLU A 231 4.89 10.56 -11.74
CA GLU A 231 3.97 10.73 -12.86
C GLU A 231 2.66 11.36 -12.43
N LEU A 232 2.07 10.87 -11.32
CA LEU A 232 0.85 11.43 -10.76
C LEU A 232 1.04 12.89 -10.32
N ALA A 233 2.17 13.22 -9.71
CA ALA A 233 2.49 14.61 -9.34
C ALA A 233 2.55 15.51 -10.58
N ARG A 234 3.23 15.06 -11.65
CA ARG A 234 3.32 15.78 -12.91
C ARG A 234 1.96 15.97 -13.59
N GLU A 235 1.11 14.93 -13.58
CA GLU A 235 -0.26 15.00 -14.08
C GLU A 235 -1.10 16.02 -13.29
N ASN A 236 -0.89 16.12 -11.99
CA ASN A 236 -1.53 17.09 -11.11
C ASN A 236 -0.96 18.52 -11.25
N GLY A 237 -0.02 18.74 -12.16
CA GLY A 237 0.49 20.08 -12.52
C GLY A 237 1.74 20.48 -11.75
N GLU A 238 2.40 19.56 -11.04
CA GLU A 238 3.67 19.85 -10.38
C GLU A 238 4.80 19.99 -11.42
N GLU A 239 5.62 21.03 -11.27
CA GLU A 239 6.72 21.35 -12.19
C GLU A 239 7.96 20.50 -11.86
N LEU A 240 7.98 19.27 -12.38
CA LEU A 240 9.10 18.34 -12.28
C LEU A 240 9.31 17.58 -13.60
N GLU A 241 10.52 17.08 -13.80
CA GLU A 241 10.83 16.09 -14.83
C GLU A 241 11.17 14.74 -14.18
N ILE A 242 10.99 13.66 -14.93
CA ILE A 242 11.21 12.31 -14.46
C ILE A 242 12.36 11.70 -15.25
N VAL A 243 13.34 11.20 -14.53
CA VAL A 243 14.49 10.48 -15.08
C VAL A 243 14.40 9.02 -14.60
N ILE A 244 14.24 8.10 -15.54
CA ILE A 244 14.40 6.67 -15.26
C ILE A 244 15.88 6.34 -15.46
N PRO A 245 16.63 5.99 -14.40
CA PRO A 245 18.04 5.64 -14.57
C PRO A 245 18.21 4.36 -15.40
N ALA A 246 19.34 4.25 -16.09
CA ALA A 246 19.61 3.12 -16.99
C ALA A 246 19.51 1.77 -16.27
N GLU A 247 19.95 1.71 -15.03
CA GLU A 247 19.80 0.56 -14.14
C GLU A 247 18.87 0.93 -12.99
N THR A 248 17.76 0.22 -12.83
CA THR A 248 16.83 0.43 -11.70
C THR A 248 16.14 -0.88 -11.29
N ILE A 249 15.52 -0.86 -10.11
CA ILE A 249 14.85 -2.02 -9.54
C ILE A 249 13.35 -1.97 -9.82
N LEU A 250 12.76 -3.15 -10.10
CA LEU A 250 11.32 -3.34 -10.06
C LEU A 250 10.86 -3.28 -8.60
N ILE A 251 9.91 -2.42 -8.32
CA ILE A 251 9.20 -2.34 -7.04
C ILE A 251 7.98 -3.25 -7.14
N GLU A 252 7.85 -4.18 -6.20
CA GLU A 252 6.76 -5.15 -6.11
C GLU A 252 5.98 -4.89 -4.83
N ASN A 253 4.70 -4.53 -4.95
CA ASN A 253 3.88 -4.09 -3.82
C ASN A 253 2.90 -5.19 -3.38
N PRO A 254 3.08 -5.74 -2.17
CA PRO A 254 2.26 -6.84 -1.65
C PRO A 254 0.95 -6.37 -1.03
N ILE A 255 -0.03 -7.29 -1.03
CA ILE A 255 -1.30 -7.21 -0.33
C ILE A 255 -1.62 -8.52 0.37
N ALA A 256 -2.22 -8.46 1.56
CA ALA A 256 -2.58 -9.67 2.30
C ALA A 256 -3.80 -9.45 3.20
N ILE A 257 -4.46 -10.55 3.58
CA ILE A 257 -5.56 -10.58 4.55
C ILE A 257 -4.99 -10.77 5.96
N VAL A 258 -5.54 -10.04 6.91
CA VAL A 258 -5.17 -10.18 8.33
C VAL A 258 -5.97 -11.33 8.96
N ASN A 259 -5.28 -12.24 9.66
CA ASN A 259 -5.87 -13.45 10.24
C ASN A 259 -6.98 -13.18 11.27
N THR A 260 -6.92 -12.05 11.95
CA THR A 260 -7.94 -11.63 12.93
C THR A 260 -9.18 -11.00 12.31
N SER A 261 -9.20 -10.79 10.99
CA SER A 261 -10.38 -10.30 10.27
C SER A 261 -11.57 -11.26 10.47
N ALA A 262 -12.70 -10.70 10.85
CA ALA A 262 -13.99 -11.40 10.87
C ALA A 262 -14.61 -11.51 9.46
N ASN A 263 -14.09 -10.75 8.48
CA ASN A 263 -14.64 -10.53 7.15
C ASN A 263 -13.76 -11.11 6.05
N LYS A 264 -13.05 -12.22 6.30
CA LYS A 264 -12.04 -12.79 5.38
C LYS A 264 -12.56 -13.04 3.97
N GLU A 265 -13.81 -13.51 3.83
CA GLU A 265 -14.40 -13.75 2.51
C GLU A 265 -14.55 -12.45 1.70
N LYS A 266 -14.98 -11.36 2.35
CA LYS A 266 -15.09 -10.04 1.71
C LYS A 266 -13.72 -9.42 1.44
N ALA A 267 -12.77 -9.61 2.34
CA ALA A 267 -11.38 -9.20 2.14
C ALA A 267 -10.73 -9.92 0.95
N GLN A 268 -10.95 -11.24 0.82
CA GLN A 268 -10.49 -12.01 -0.33
C GLN A 268 -11.14 -11.54 -1.64
N ALA A 269 -12.47 -11.36 -1.62
CA ALA A 269 -13.18 -10.85 -2.79
C ALA A 269 -12.67 -9.47 -3.24
N PHE A 270 -12.26 -8.62 -2.31
CA PHE A 270 -11.62 -7.34 -2.64
C PHE A 270 -10.24 -7.54 -3.28
N ILE A 271 -9.39 -8.40 -2.73
CA ILE A 271 -8.07 -8.70 -3.31
C ILE A 271 -8.22 -9.32 -4.71
N ASP A 272 -9.16 -10.26 -4.89
CA ASP A 272 -9.44 -10.86 -6.19
C ASP A 272 -9.91 -9.81 -7.20
N TYR A 273 -10.78 -8.89 -6.76
CA TYR A 273 -11.22 -7.76 -7.60
C TYR A 273 -10.06 -6.88 -8.03
N LEU A 274 -9.14 -6.55 -7.12
CA LEU A 274 -7.98 -5.70 -7.44
C LEU A 274 -7.08 -6.30 -8.53
N ARG A 275 -7.15 -7.62 -8.75
CA ARG A 275 -6.40 -8.35 -9.78
C ARG A 275 -7.21 -8.59 -11.06
N THR A 276 -8.44 -8.11 -11.13
CA THR A 276 -9.21 -8.12 -12.39
C THR A 276 -8.60 -7.16 -13.42
N PRO A 277 -8.78 -7.41 -14.73
CA PRO A 277 -8.32 -6.49 -15.77
C PRO A 277 -8.84 -5.06 -15.58
N ASP A 278 -10.09 -4.89 -15.17
CA ASP A 278 -10.70 -3.56 -14.97
C ASP A 278 -10.03 -2.81 -13.82
N ALA A 279 -9.80 -3.46 -12.68
CA ALA A 279 -9.11 -2.85 -11.54
C ALA A 279 -7.63 -2.57 -11.86
N GLN A 280 -6.96 -3.48 -12.53
CA GLN A 280 -5.57 -3.30 -12.96
C GLN A 280 -5.40 -2.17 -13.96
N LYS A 281 -6.43 -1.92 -14.80
CA LYS A 281 -6.45 -0.74 -15.66
C LYS A 281 -6.49 0.56 -14.85
N VAL A 282 -7.29 0.62 -13.77
CA VAL A 282 -7.30 1.79 -12.87
C VAL A 282 -5.93 2.00 -12.23
N PHE A 283 -5.23 0.92 -11.81
CA PHE A 283 -3.86 1.06 -11.34
C PHE A 283 -2.93 1.61 -12.42
N GLY A 284 -3.05 1.12 -13.68
CA GLY A 284 -2.27 1.63 -14.81
C GLY A 284 -2.57 3.10 -15.12
N GLU A 285 -3.83 3.54 -15.03
CA GLU A 285 -4.25 4.92 -15.16
C GLU A 285 -3.74 5.81 -14.01
N ASN A 286 -3.39 5.23 -12.87
CA ASN A 286 -2.66 5.87 -11.77
C ASN A 286 -1.14 5.61 -11.84
N HIS A 287 -0.63 5.31 -13.03
CA HIS A 287 0.79 5.14 -13.38
C HIS A 287 1.50 3.96 -12.71
N TYR A 288 0.80 3.07 -12.01
CA TYR A 288 1.37 1.80 -11.58
C TYR A 288 1.57 0.87 -12.77
N ARG A 289 2.56 -0.01 -12.68
CA ARG A 289 2.74 -1.10 -13.61
C ARG A 289 1.81 -2.25 -13.19
N PRO A 290 0.78 -2.60 -14.00
CA PRO A 290 -0.14 -3.69 -13.69
C PRO A 290 0.57 -5.03 -13.53
N VAL A 291 0.17 -5.84 -12.53
CA VAL A 291 0.68 -7.22 -12.38
C VAL A 291 0.02 -8.20 -13.36
N VAL A 292 -1.14 -7.84 -13.91
CA VAL A 292 -1.82 -8.60 -14.98
C VAL A 292 -1.20 -8.22 -16.30
N LYS A 293 -0.47 -9.17 -16.89
CA LYS A 293 0.35 -8.93 -18.09
C LYS A 293 -0.43 -8.37 -19.28
N GLU A 294 -1.62 -8.88 -19.54
CA GLU A 294 -2.47 -8.46 -20.65
C GLU A 294 -2.87 -6.99 -20.51
N VAL A 295 -3.01 -6.51 -19.26
CA VAL A 295 -3.29 -5.09 -18.96
C VAL A 295 -2.01 -4.27 -19.05
N LEU A 296 -0.89 -4.77 -18.49
CA LEU A 296 0.42 -4.11 -18.57
C LEU A 296 0.79 -3.80 -20.03
N ASP A 297 0.56 -4.75 -20.94
CA ASP A 297 0.88 -4.62 -22.36
C ASP A 297 0.05 -3.54 -23.09
N THR A 298 -1.01 -3.00 -22.46
CA THR A 298 -1.82 -1.88 -23.00
C THR A 298 -1.28 -0.50 -22.63
N PHE A 299 -0.35 -0.43 -21.66
CA PHE A 299 0.27 0.81 -21.22
C PHE A 299 1.68 0.97 -21.80
N THR A 300 2.13 2.20 -21.93
CA THR A 300 3.49 2.50 -22.37
C THR A 300 4.29 3.06 -21.20
N PHE A 301 5.25 2.29 -20.72
CA PHE A 301 6.19 2.71 -19.69
C PHE A 301 7.59 2.89 -20.29
N VAL A 302 8.37 3.79 -19.71
CA VAL A 302 9.79 3.90 -20.03
C VAL A 302 10.51 2.65 -19.49
N ASN A 303 11.16 1.91 -20.38
CA ASN A 303 11.93 0.73 -20.00
C ASN A 303 13.38 1.15 -19.72
N PRO A 304 13.91 0.90 -18.51
CA PRO A 304 15.33 1.08 -18.24
C PRO A 304 16.17 0.09 -19.07
N ALA A 305 17.43 0.43 -19.32
CA ALA A 305 18.33 -0.47 -20.02
C ALA A 305 18.54 -1.79 -19.25
N THR A 306 18.53 -1.73 -17.93
CA THR A 306 18.59 -2.89 -17.02
C THR A 306 17.55 -2.74 -15.92
N LEU A 307 16.46 -3.51 -16.02
CA LEU A 307 15.51 -3.68 -14.92
C LEU A 307 15.88 -4.96 -14.15
N PHE A 308 16.16 -4.81 -12.87
CA PHE A 308 16.45 -5.93 -11.98
C PHE A 308 15.42 -6.00 -10.84
N THR A 309 15.38 -7.13 -10.16
CA THR A 309 14.46 -7.38 -9.05
C THR A 309 15.22 -7.53 -7.74
N ILE A 310 14.48 -7.53 -6.63
CA ILE A 310 15.09 -7.84 -5.34
C ILE A 310 15.66 -9.26 -5.28
N ALA A 311 15.11 -10.20 -6.05
CA ALA A 311 15.64 -11.56 -6.15
C ALA A 311 17.03 -11.63 -6.77
N ASP A 312 17.37 -10.72 -7.70
CA ASP A 312 18.72 -10.58 -8.25
C ASP A 312 19.77 -10.15 -7.22
N LEU A 313 19.31 -9.64 -6.08
CA LEU A 313 20.13 -9.16 -4.96
C LEU A 313 20.07 -10.09 -3.74
N GLY A 314 19.54 -11.31 -3.91
CA GLY A 314 19.42 -12.31 -2.85
C GLY A 314 18.07 -12.33 -2.13
N GLY A 315 17.14 -11.45 -2.51
CA GLY A 315 15.79 -11.36 -1.94
C GLY A 315 15.73 -10.52 -0.65
N TRP A 316 14.50 -10.28 -0.17
CA TRP A 316 14.28 -9.43 0.99
C TRP A 316 14.79 -10.01 2.31
N ALA A 317 14.90 -11.33 2.46
CA ALA A 317 15.42 -11.96 3.67
C ALA A 317 16.89 -11.56 3.90
N ASP A 318 17.73 -11.70 2.87
CA ASP A 318 19.12 -11.32 2.89
C ASP A 318 19.29 -9.80 2.98
N ALA A 319 18.54 -9.05 2.18
CA ALA A 319 18.57 -7.59 2.17
C ALA A 319 18.19 -7.00 3.54
N SER A 320 17.16 -7.54 4.21
CA SER A 320 16.75 -7.07 5.53
C SER A 320 17.84 -7.21 6.58
N THR A 321 18.56 -8.33 6.56
CA THR A 321 19.66 -8.59 7.50
C THR A 321 20.90 -7.76 7.16
N LYS A 322 21.28 -7.73 5.87
CA LYS A 322 22.53 -7.09 5.42
C LYS A 322 22.44 -5.56 5.48
N PHE A 323 21.29 -5.00 5.12
CA PHE A 323 21.16 -3.54 4.96
C PHE A 323 20.41 -2.86 6.10
N PHE A 324 19.34 -3.50 6.62
CA PHE A 324 18.34 -2.84 7.46
C PHE A 324 18.30 -3.36 8.91
N ASP A 325 19.28 -4.18 9.31
CA ASP A 325 19.52 -4.46 10.73
C ASP A 325 19.86 -3.14 11.44
N PRO A 326 19.16 -2.79 12.53
CA PRO A 326 19.32 -1.48 13.17
C PRO A 326 20.68 -1.25 13.81
N ASP A 327 21.39 -2.33 14.18
CA ASP A 327 22.66 -2.25 14.91
C ASP A 327 23.87 -2.47 14.00
N ASN A 328 23.74 -3.36 13.00
CA ASN A 328 24.88 -3.83 12.20
C ASN A 328 24.63 -3.76 10.67
N GLY A 329 23.50 -3.21 10.25
CA GLY A 329 23.18 -3.10 8.83
C GLY A 329 24.00 -2.01 8.13
N ILE A 330 24.24 -2.20 6.84
CA ILE A 330 24.98 -1.22 6.01
C ILE A 330 24.38 0.18 6.15
N VAL A 331 23.04 0.31 6.24
CA VAL A 331 22.38 1.62 6.39
C VAL A 331 22.76 2.29 7.71
N ALA A 332 22.83 1.56 8.81
CA ALA A 332 23.26 2.10 10.10
C ALA A 332 24.72 2.60 10.03
N GLU A 333 25.59 1.84 9.36
CA GLU A 333 27.01 2.22 9.22
C GLU A 333 27.22 3.46 8.33
N VAL A 334 26.48 3.59 7.20
CA VAL A 334 26.69 4.71 6.26
C VAL A 334 25.99 6.01 6.69
N GLN A 335 25.09 5.94 7.67
CA GLN A 335 24.44 7.10 8.27
C GLN A 335 25.09 7.55 9.59
N ALA A 336 26.04 6.77 10.14
CA ALA A 336 26.78 7.10 11.35
C ALA A 336 27.87 8.16 11.03
#